data_f1bda2cc743d688fb6bfec444eecd529
#
_entry.id   f1bda2cc743d688fb6bfec444eecd529
#
_cell.length_a   1.000
_cell.length_b   1.000
_cell.length_c   1.000
_cell.angle_alpha   90.00
_cell.angle_beta   90.00
_cell.angle_gamma   90.00
#
_symmetry.space_group_name_H-M   'P 1'
#
loop_
_entity.id
_entity.type
_entity.pdbx_description
1 polymer ?
#
loop_
_entity_poly.entity_id
_entity_poly.type
_entity_poly.pdbx_seq_one_letter_code
_entity_poly.pdbx_strand_id
1 'polypeptide(L)' 'MSSWQVEAFSLYGEGGPTRRYQVFRLIDSEGPSFGKNKETAGIYLKKSEANAAAKRLNSEGTP' A
#
# COMPACT_ATOMS: atom_id res chain seq x y z
N MET A 1 11.96 -6.53 8.50
CA MET A 1 10.97 -6.67 7.43
C MET A 1 9.89 -5.62 7.55
N SER A 2 9.48 -5.11 6.42
CA SER A 2 8.48 -4.07 6.43
C SER A 2 7.08 -4.66 6.47
N SER A 3 6.25 -4.05 7.29
CA SER A 3 4.85 -4.46 7.35
C SER A 3 4.07 -3.78 6.24
N TRP A 4 2.97 -4.40 5.88
CA TRP A 4 2.06 -3.77 4.94
C TRP A 4 1.41 -2.58 5.59
N GLN A 5 1.31 -1.50 4.84
CA GLN A 5 0.80 -0.23 5.32
C GLN A 5 -0.28 0.27 4.38
N VAL A 6 -1.06 1.23 4.87
CA VAL A 6 -2.13 1.82 4.08
C VAL A 6 -1.82 3.30 3.90
N GLU A 7 -1.94 3.78 2.67
CA GLU A 7 -1.72 5.17 2.36
C GLU A 7 -2.89 5.70 1.56
N ALA A 8 -3.39 6.85 1.96
CA ALA A 8 -4.47 7.49 1.22
C ALA A 8 -3.89 8.39 0.15
N PHE A 9 -4.51 8.40 -1.01
CA PHE A 9 -4.09 9.28 -2.08
C PHE A 9 -5.30 9.65 -2.93
N SER A 10 -5.14 10.67 -3.75
CA SER A 10 -6.21 11.14 -4.60
C SER A 10 -5.86 10.95 -6.05
N LEU A 11 -6.84 10.50 -6.81
CA LEU A 11 -6.72 10.41 -8.26
C LEU A 11 -7.55 11.52 -8.86
N TYR A 12 -7.00 12.20 -9.83
CA TYR A 12 -7.69 13.28 -10.51
C TYR A 12 -8.11 12.82 -11.89
N GLY A 13 -9.37 12.95 -12.17
CA GLY A 13 -9.93 12.54 -13.44
C GLY A 13 -11.09 13.42 -13.83
N GLU A 14 -11.84 13.00 -14.82
CA GLU A 14 -12.95 13.78 -15.34
C GLU A 14 -14.02 14.04 -14.31
N GLY A 15 -14.21 13.14 -13.41
CA GLY A 15 -15.22 13.30 -12.37
C GLY A 15 -14.74 14.07 -11.15
N GLY A 16 -13.50 14.57 -11.18
CA GLY A 16 -12.94 15.26 -10.04
C GLY A 16 -12.07 14.34 -9.20
N PRO A 17 -11.58 14.83 -8.06
CA PRO A 17 -10.70 14.02 -7.23
C PRO A 17 -11.46 12.87 -6.59
N THR A 18 -10.83 11.71 -6.64
CA THR A 18 -11.39 10.50 -6.04
C THR A 18 -10.36 9.94 -5.09
N ARG A 19 -10.77 9.70 -3.86
CA ARG A 19 -9.85 9.16 -2.87
C ARG A 19 -9.75 7.66 -2.97
N ARG A 20 -8.51 7.19 -2.89
CA ARG A 20 -8.22 5.77 -2.90
C ARG A 20 -7.26 5.44 -1.79
N TYR A 21 -7.17 4.18 -1.44
CA TYR A 21 -6.28 3.71 -0.39
C TYR A 21 -5.42 2.60 -0.95
N GLN A 22 -4.14 2.73 -0.78
CA GLN A 22 -3.18 1.79 -1.32
C GLN A 22 -2.56 0.99 -0.20
N VAL A 23 -2.52 -0.32 -0.38
CA VAL A 23 -1.83 -1.20 0.55
C VAL A 23 -0.47 -1.50 -0.04
N PHE A 24 0.57 -1.16 0.69
CA PHE A 24 1.92 -1.29 0.18
C PHE A 24 2.89 -1.65 1.29
N ARG A 25 4.07 -2.04 0.90
CA ARG A 25 5.18 -2.22 1.84
C ARG A 25 6.46 -1.77 1.16
N LEU A 26 7.42 -1.38 1.98
CA LEU A 26 8.73 -1.00 1.48
C LEU A 26 9.62 -2.23 1.52
N ILE A 27 10.32 -2.46 0.44
CA ILE A 27 11.21 -3.59 0.33
C ILE A 27 12.63 -3.07 0.49
N ASP A 28 13.34 -3.60 1.47
CA ASP A 28 14.73 -3.25 1.64
C ASP A 28 15.54 -3.97 0.58
N SER A 29 16.20 -3.19 -0.24
CA SER A 29 17.11 -3.77 -1.19
C SER A 29 18.50 -3.41 -0.74
N GLU A 30 19.40 -4.34 -0.83
CA GLU A 30 20.78 -4.07 -0.51
C GLU A 30 21.37 -3.21 -1.58
N GLY A 31 22.15 -2.25 -1.16
CA GLY A 31 22.81 -1.38 -2.08
C GLY A 31 22.15 -0.02 -2.17
N PRO A 32 22.78 0.88 -2.88
CA PRO A 32 22.28 2.23 -3.02
C PRO A 32 21.06 2.21 -3.91
N SER A 33 19.94 2.33 -3.32
CA SER A 33 18.73 2.46 -4.10
C SER A 33 18.31 3.90 -4.01
N PHE A 34 18.21 4.51 -5.12
CA PHE A 34 17.74 5.87 -5.18
C PHE A 34 16.27 5.87 -5.30
N GLY A 35 15.61 5.05 -5.01
CA GLY A 35 14.20 5.02 -4.96
C GLY A 35 13.87 3.88 -4.04
N LYS A 36 12.98 4.08 -3.15
CA LYS A 36 12.56 3.03 -2.29
C LYS A 36 11.77 2.03 -3.10
N ASN A 37 12.16 0.80 -3.03
CA ASN A 37 11.40 -0.24 -3.67
C ASN A 37 10.10 -0.39 -2.90
N LYS A 38 9.03 -0.24 -3.60
CA LYS A 38 7.71 -0.25 -3.00
C LYS A 38 6.87 -1.31 -3.69
N GLU A 39 6.34 -2.21 -2.92
CA GLU A 39 5.49 -3.25 -3.45
C GLU A 39 4.05 -2.93 -3.10
N THR A 40 3.18 -2.90 -4.09
CA THR A 40 1.79 -2.57 -3.88
C THR A 40 0.95 -3.83 -3.99
N ALA A 41 0.17 -4.10 -2.96
CA ALA A 41 -0.72 -5.26 -2.97
C ALA A 41 -2.03 -4.96 -3.67
N GLY A 42 -2.49 -3.72 -3.56
CA GLY A 42 -3.73 -3.36 -4.22
C GLY A 42 -4.19 -1.97 -3.84
N ILE A 43 -5.18 -1.52 -4.56
CA ILE A 43 -5.77 -0.20 -4.32
C ILE A 43 -7.24 -0.42 -4.02
N TYR A 44 -7.71 0.20 -2.97
CA TYR A 44 -9.06 0.00 -2.48
C TYR A 44 -9.83 1.30 -2.42
N LEU A 45 -11.15 1.20 -2.53
CA LEU A 45 -12.02 2.37 -2.48
C LEU A 45 -12.27 2.83 -1.06
N LYS A 46 -12.28 1.91 -0.12
CA LYS A 46 -12.60 2.23 1.27
C LYS A 46 -11.42 1.96 2.17
N LYS A 47 -11.25 2.84 3.14
CA LYS A 47 -10.17 2.69 4.09
C LYS A 47 -10.30 1.38 4.86
N SER A 48 -11.51 1.03 5.26
CA SER A 48 -11.73 -0.21 6.01
C SER A 48 -11.29 -1.43 5.21
N GLU A 49 -11.53 -1.41 3.90
CA GLU A 49 -11.11 -2.51 3.05
C GLU A 49 -9.60 -2.59 2.96
N ALA A 50 -8.97 -1.44 2.81
CA ALA A 50 -7.51 -1.40 2.73
C ALA A 50 -6.89 -1.87 4.04
N ASN A 51 -7.43 -1.41 5.16
CA ASN A 51 -6.93 -1.83 6.47
C ASN A 51 -7.09 -3.33 6.68
N ALA A 52 -8.22 -3.86 6.27
CA ALA A 52 -8.46 -5.30 6.39
C ALA A 52 -7.49 -6.09 5.53
N ALA A 53 -7.23 -5.60 4.32
CA ALA A 53 -6.29 -6.27 3.43
C ALA A 53 -4.88 -6.24 4.00
N ALA A 54 -4.45 -5.09 4.52
CA ALA A 54 -3.13 -4.97 5.11
C ALA A 54 -2.99 -5.90 6.32
N LYS A 55 -4.01 -5.94 7.15
CA LYS A 55 -3.99 -6.80 8.32
C LYS A 55 -3.88 -8.26 7.92
N ARG A 56 -4.62 -8.65 6.90
CA ARG A 56 -4.59 -10.01 6.41
C ARG A 56 -3.21 -10.38 5.88
N LEU A 57 -2.64 -9.50 5.08
CA LEU A 57 -1.32 -9.75 4.52
C LEU A 57 -0.25 -9.83 5.60
N ASN A 58 -0.33 -8.98 6.60
CA ASN A 58 0.61 -9.03 7.71
C ASN A 58 0.47 -10.32 8.49
N SER A 59 -0.74 -10.80 8.62
CA SER A 59 -0.99 -12.05 9.33
C SER A 59 -0.51 -13.26 8.55
N GLU A 60 -0.77 -13.26 7.24
CA GLU A 60 -0.37 -14.40 6.41
C GLU A 60 1.12 -14.41 6.14
N GLY A 61 1.73 -13.24 6.05
CA GLY A 61 3.13 -13.16 5.76
C GLY A 61 4.04 -13.34 6.97
N THR A 62 3.48 -13.56 8.13
CA THR A 62 4.28 -13.74 9.33
C THR A 62 4.71 -15.19 9.44
N PRO A 63 6.00 -15.43 9.51
CA PRO A 63 6.49 -16.79 9.70
C PRO A 63 6.15 -17.32 11.08
#